data_d6ac527e3139aad6e4a2bfc2c83d054c
#
_entry.id   d6ac527e3139aad6e4a2bfc2c83d054c
#
_cell.length_a   1.000
_cell.length_b   1.000
_cell.length_c   1.000
_cell.angle_alpha   90.00
_cell.angle_beta   90.00
_cell.angle_gamma   90.00
#
_symmetry.space_group_name_H-M   'P 1'
#
loop_
_entity.id
_entity.type
_entity.pdbx_description
1 polymer ?
#
loop_
_entity_poly.entity_id
_entity_poly.type
_entity_poly.pdbx_seq_one_letter_code
_entity_poly.pdbx_strand_id
1 'polypeptide(L)'
;MDNFQLSTFNFQLIRVAIVDDHTVVAEGFECLINESGVAGVIGKAYSVAGCWKLLTQSEPDVLLLDVSLPDGNGIDLSSQIKTQYPNLKIIILTSHSEVPIIKRALDCGVSGYIMKNATAETIIEGIKTVVSGEKFLCNETKKMLQRCDNNAVLLSRREQELVRLIITGKSGQEIADSLCLGYETIKSYRKRLMFKMGVSNSAELVRMAMEQKLI
;
A
#
# COMPACT_ATOMS: atom_id res chain seq x y z
N MET A 1 17.42 -16.41 52.72
CA MET A 1 17.15 -15.02 52.22
C MET A 1 17.54 -15.00 50.76
N ASP A 2 16.60 -15.42 49.90
CA ASP A 2 16.86 -15.58 48.48
C ASP A 2 16.56 -14.24 47.78
N ASN A 3 17.64 -13.63 47.30
CA ASN A 3 17.55 -12.43 46.45
C ASN A 3 16.98 -12.82 45.10
N PHE A 4 15.69 -12.70 44.90
CA PHE A 4 15.07 -12.66 43.58
C PHE A 4 15.52 -11.36 42.89
N GLN A 5 16.60 -11.41 42.12
CA GLN A 5 16.90 -10.39 41.16
C GLN A 5 15.85 -10.49 40.05
N LEU A 6 14.85 -9.61 40.10
CA LEU A 6 13.98 -9.30 38.97
C LEU A 6 14.87 -8.69 37.88
N SER A 7 15.27 -9.50 36.91
CA SER A 7 15.85 -9.00 35.68
C SER A 7 14.75 -8.16 34.98
N THR A 8 14.86 -6.86 35.11
CA THR A 8 14.10 -5.90 34.31
C THR A 8 14.50 -6.12 32.85
N PHE A 9 13.75 -6.94 32.13
CA PHE A 9 13.78 -6.94 30.68
C PHE A 9 13.34 -5.57 30.23
N ASN A 10 14.28 -4.73 29.83
CA ASN A 10 14.03 -3.48 29.18
C ASN A 10 13.43 -3.77 27.81
N PHE A 11 12.10 -3.98 27.75
CA PHE A 11 11.40 -4.10 26.48
C PHE A 11 11.40 -2.71 25.84
N GLN A 12 12.35 -2.47 24.95
CA GLN A 12 12.33 -1.28 24.14
C GLN A 12 11.11 -1.37 23.21
N LEU A 13 10.17 -0.43 23.32
CA LEU A 13 9.00 -0.36 22.43
C LEU A 13 9.45 -0.21 20.98
N ILE A 14 8.78 -0.92 20.07
CA ILE A 14 8.98 -0.76 18.65
C ILE A 14 8.55 0.64 18.24
N ARG A 15 9.44 1.41 17.60
CA ARG A 15 9.17 2.78 17.17
C ARG A 15 8.44 2.77 15.85
N VAL A 16 7.21 3.29 15.84
CA VAL A 16 6.34 3.29 14.65
C VAL A 16 6.12 4.71 14.15
N ALA A 17 6.26 4.94 12.86
CA ALA A 17 5.80 6.16 12.20
C ALA A 17 4.56 5.85 11.34
N ILE A 18 3.62 6.82 11.24
CA ILE A 18 2.39 6.67 10.46
C ILE A 18 2.34 7.75 9.39
N VAL A 19 2.04 7.37 8.16
CA VAL A 19 1.82 8.29 7.03
C VAL A 19 0.48 7.97 6.37
N ASP A 20 -0.51 8.83 6.62
CA ASP A 20 -1.89 8.69 6.14
C ASP A 20 -2.53 10.09 6.08
N ASP A 21 -3.15 10.45 4.96
CA ASP A 21 -3.81 11.74 4.79
C ASP A 21 -5.14 11.87 5.56
N HIS A 22 -5.68 10.75 6.00
CA HIS A 22 -6.88 10.68 6.84
C HIS A 22 -6.49 10.80 8.32
N THR A 23 -6.53 12.00 8.89
CA THR A 23 -6.11 12.29 10.28
C THR A 23 -6.80 11.41 11.31
N VAL A 24 -8.11 11.18 11.18
CA VAL A 24 -8.88 10.31 12.08
C VAL A 24 -8.38 8.86 12.07
N VAL A 25 -7.98 8.37 10.90
CA VAL A 25 -7.41 7.02 10.74
C VAL A 25 -6.04 6.95 11.41
N ALA A 26 -5.18 7.94 11.16
CA ALA A 26 -3.85 8.01 11.78
C ALA A 26 -3.93 8.11 13.31
N GLU A 27 -4.87 8.89 13.85
CA GLU A 27 -5.11 8.99 15.30
C GLU A 27 -5.65 7.68 15.88
N GLY A 28 -6.56 7.01 15.18
CA GLY A 28 -7.07 5.71 15.59
C GLY A 28 -5.96 4.65 15.68
N PHE A 29 -5.08 4.56 14.69
CA PHE A 29 -3.93 3.66 14.73
C PHE A 29 -2.92 4.04 15.83
N GLU A 30 -2.67 5.32 16.05
CA GLU A 30 -1.81 5.78 17.14
C GLU A 30 -2.33 5.28 18.50
N CYS A 31 -3.62 5.47 18.77
CA CYS A 31 -4.25 4.99 20.00
C CYS A 31 -4.07 3.47 20.16
N LEU A 32 -4.47 2.69 19.15
CA LEU A 32 -4.37 1.23 19.16
C LEU A 32 -2.93 0.73 19.37
N ILE A 33 -1.96 1.35 18.71
CA ILE A 33 -0.55 0.96 18.82
C ILE A 33 0.00 1.28 20.19
N ASN A 34 -0.26 2.48 20.71
CA ASN A 34 0.25 2.91 22.01
C ASN A 34 -0.38 2.10 23.15
N GLU A 35 -1.66 1.75 23.07
CA GLU A 35 -2.34 0.91 24.06
C GLU A 35 -1.85 -0.53 24.08
N SER A 36 -1.20 -1.00 23.01
CA SER A 36 -0.71 -2.39 22.92
C SER A 36 0.41 -2.73 23.90
N GLY A 37 1.14 -1.73 24.39
CA GLY A 37 2.33 -1.90 25.21
C GLY A 37 3.53 -2.55 24.48
N VAL A 38 3.43 -2.79 23.17
CA VAL A 38 4.45 -3.45 22.31
C VAL A 38 5.21 -2.43 21.46
N ALA A 39 4.50 -1.44 20.96
CA ALA A 39 5.02 -0.41 20.07
C ALA A 39 4.55 0.96 20.52
N GLY A 40 5.26 2.00 20.09
CA GLY A 40 4.89 3.39 20.33
C GLY A 40 4.99 4.21 19.05
N VAL A 41 3.99 5.04 18.80
CA VAL A 41 4.01 5.95 17.64
C VAL A 41 4.89 7.16 17.97
N ILE A 42 5.96 7.33 17.20
CA ILE A 42 6.95 8.38 17.38
C ILE A 42 6.73 9.60 16.48
N GLY A 43 5.81 9.50 15.53
CA GLY A 43 5.45 10.62 14.67
C GLY A 43 4.44 10.24 13.59
N LYS A 44 3.77 11.29 13.08
CA LYS A 44 2.77 11.18 12.01
C LYS A 44 3.06 12.18 10.90
N ALA A 45 2.73 11.80 9.66
CA ALA A 45 2.74 12.68 8.51
C ALA A 45 1.50 12.41 7.63
N TYR A 46 1.14 13.39 6.79
CA TYR A 46 -0.12 13.37 6.02
C TYR A 46 0.09 13.54 4.52
N SER A 47 1.36 13.45 4.09
CA SER A 47 1.75 13.64 2.69
C SER A 47 3.12 13.02 2.43
N VAL A 48 3.50 12.87 1.15
CA VAL A 48 4.85 12.45 0.74
C VAL A 48 5.93 13.39 1.28
N ALA A 49 5.73 14.71 1.13
CA ALA A 49 6.67 15.70 1.64
C ALA A 49 6.80 15.63 3.18
N GLY A 50 5.66 15.44 3.88
CA GLY A 50 5.63 15.24 5.32
C GLY A 50 6.35 13.96 5.76
N CYS A 51 6.22 12.87 5.01
CA CYS A 51 6.92 11.62 5.26
C CYS A 51 8.45 11.82 5.23
N TRP A 52 8.98 12.46 4.21
CA TRP A 52 10.41 12.73 4.11
C TRP A 52 10.92 13.56 5.28
N LYS A 53 10.18 14.63 5.66
CA LYS A 53 10.53 15.43 6.82
C LYS A 53 10.54 14.60 8.11
N LEU A 54 9.53 13.74 8.30
CA LEU A 54 9.44 12.86 9.46
C LEU A 54 10.65 11.92 9.54
N LEU A 55 11.02 11.26 8.43
CA LEU A 55 12.15 10.32 8.39
C LEU A 55 13.51 10.99 8.62
N THR A 56 13.65 12.28 8.30
CA THR A 56 14.89 13.03 8.62
C THR A 56 14.99 13.45 10.09
N GLN A 57 13.87 13.48 10.81
CA GLN A 57 13.79 13.93 12.21
C GLN A 57 13.64 12.79 13.21
N SER A 58 13.32 11.58 12.73
CA SER A 58 13.07 10.43 13.57
C SER A 58 13.64 9.16 12.91
N GLU A 59 13.88 8.15 13.73
CA GLU A 59 14.39 6.85 13.28
C GLU A 59 13.37 5.75 13.64
N PRO A 60 12.27 5.60 12.88
CA PRO A 60 11.31 4.54 13.14
C PRO A 60 11.88 3.17 12.76
N ASP A 61 11.44 2.15 13.48
CA ASP A 61 11.71 0.75 13.14
C ASP A 61 10.71 0.26 12.07
N VAL A 62 9.48 0.79 12.13
CA VAL A 62 8.38 0.46 11.23
C VAL A 62 7.69 1.72 10.74
N LEU A 63 7.43 1.79 9.44
CA LEU A 63 6.61 2.82 8.80
C LEU A 63 5.29 2.20 8.35
N LEU A 64 4.17 2.68 8.88
CA LEU A 64 2.83 2.41 8.35
C LEU A 64 2.53 3.47 7.29
N LEU A 65 2.27 3.06 6.07
CA LEU A 65 2.22 3.95 4.91
C LEU A 65 0.94 3.72 4.10
N ASP A 66 0.12 4.75 3.97
CA ASP A 66 -1.02 4.70 3.05
C ASP A 66 -0.58 4.76 1.58
N VAL A 67 -1.36 4.10 0.73
CA VAL A 67 -1.17 4.13 -0.74
C VAL A 67 -1.57 5.47 -1.33
N SER A 68 -2.66 6.06 -0.83
CA SER A 68 -3.26 7.27 -1.40
C SER A 68 -2.86 8.50 -0.59
N LEU A 69 -1.87 9.24 -1.06
CA LEU A 69 -1.46 10.51 -0.46
C LEU A 69 -1.79 11.68 -1.38
N PRO A 70 -2.02 12.89 -0.84
CA PRO A 70 -2.48 14.05 -1.63
C PRO A 70 -1.46 14.50 -2.69
N ASP A 71 -0.19 14.27 -2.44
CA ASP A 71 0.95 14.69 -3.27
C ASP A 71 1.70 13.53 -3.93
N GLY A 72 1.18 12.27 -3.82
CA GLY A 72 1.82 11.13 -4.47
C GLY A 72 1.22 9.77 -4.13
N ASN A 73 1.88 8.72 -4.59
CA ASN A 73 1.51 7.33 -4.36
C ASN A 73 2.45 6.69 -3.33
N GLY A 74 1.89 6.10 -2.26
CA GLY A 74 2.68 5.50 -1.19
C GLY A 74 3.51 4.29 -1.62
N ILE A 75 3.11 3.56 -2.66
CA ILE A 75 3.90 2.44 -3.18
C ILE A 75 5.17 2.97 -3.87
N ASP A 76 5.05 4.03 -4.68
CA ASP A 76 6.21 4.67 -5.32
C ASP A 76 7.13 5.29 -4.26
N LEU A 77 6.54 5.92 -3.26
CA LEU A 77 7.27 6.44 -2.10
C LEU A 77 8.01 5.32 -1.35
N SER A 78 7.39 4.16 -1.14
CA SER A 78 8.02 3.02 -0.46
C SER A 78 9.29 2.55 -1.16
N SER A 79 9.30 2.51 -2.50
CA SER A 79 10.48 2.16 -3.30
C SER A 79 11.61 3.17 -3.11
N GLN A 80 11.29 4.47 -3.11
CA GLN A 80 12.28 5.53 -2.87
C GLN A 80 12.84 5.47 -1.44
N ILE A 81 11.96 5.26 -0.45
CA ILE A 81 12.38 5.10 0.95
C ILE A 81 13.30 3.91 1.11
N LYS A 82 13.00 2.77 0.50
CA LYS A 82 13.86 1.57 0.57
C LYS A 82 15.26 1.78 -0.01
N THR A 83 15.41 2.68 -0.97
CA THR A 83 16.72 3.05 -1.52
C THR A 83 17.56 3.83 -0.49
N GLN A 84 16.94 4.71 0.30
CA GLN A 84 17.65 5.55 1.28
C GLN A 84 17.71 4.90 2.68
N TYR A 85 16.68 4.16 3.05
CA TYR A 85 16.52 3.51 4.36
C TYR A 85 16.26 2.00 4.18
N PRO A 86 17.25 1.21 3.75
CA PRO A 86 17.05 -0.22 3.38
C PRO A 86 16.57 -1.08 4.56
N ASN A 87 16.92 -0.70 5.78
CA ASN A 87 16.56 -1.44 6.99
C ASN A 87 15.16 -1.11 7.54
N LEU A 88 14.58 0.05 7.16
CA LEU A 88 13.26 0.48 7.61
C LEU A 88 12.20 -0.52 7.14
N LYS A 89 11.41 -1.04 8.07
CA LYS A 89 10.30 -1.95 7.75
C LYS A 89 9.09 -1.12 7.31
N ILE A 90 8.57 -1.38 6.11
CA ILE A 90 7.42 -0.65 5.58
C ILE A 90 6.23 -1.60 5.52
N ILE A 91 5.14 -1.22 6.17
CA ILE A 91 3.84 -1.88 6.05
C ILE A 91 2.91 -0.92 5.31
N ILE A 92 2.38 -1.36 4.19
CA ILE A 92 1.32 -0.63 3.50
C ILE A 92 0.01 -0.81 4.27
N LEU A 93 -0.61 0.31 4.63
CA LEU A 93 -1.98 0.38 5.17
C LEU A 93 -2.89 0.98 4.10
N THR A 94 -3.96 0.26 3.71
CA THR A 94 -4.78 0.74 2.61
C THR A 94 -6.20 0.20 2.67
N SER A 95 -7.14 0.94 2.04
CA SER A 95 -8.49 0.46 1.75
C SER A 95 -8.57 -0.32 0.42
N HIS A 96 -7.45 -0.40 -0.32
CA HIS A 96 -7.41 -1.04 -1.63
C HIS A 96 -7.07 -2.52 -1.52
N SER A 97 -7.89 -3.35 -2.17
CA SER A 97 -7.82 -4.81 -2.13
C SER A 97 -7.44 -5.43 -3.48
N GLU A 98 -7.07 -4.60 -4.45
CA GLU A 98 -6.75 -5.07 -5.80
C GLU A 98 -5.39 -5.76 -5.85
N VAL A 99 -5.39 -6.99 -6.35
CA VAL A 99 -4.19 -7.84 -6.38
C VAL A 99 -3.00 -7.23 -7.14
N PRO A 100 -3.18 -6.53 -8.27
CA PRO A 100 -2.05 -5.86 -8.92
C PRO A 100 -1.35 -4.83 -8.02
N ILE A 101 -2.13 -4.13 -7.18
CA ILE A 101 -1.60 -3.16 -6.21
C ILE A 101 -0.78 -3.85 -5.14
N ILE A 102 -1.31 -4.96 -4.61
CA ILE A 102 -0.62 -5.78 -3.61
C ILE A 102 0.70 -6.32 -4.19
N LYS A 103 0.68 -6.91 -5.40
CA LYS A 103 1.88 -7.44 -6.06
C LYS A 103 2.92 -6.34 -6.27
N ARG A 104 2.52 -5.18 -6.81
CA ARG A 104 3.41 -4.04 -7.00
C ARG A 104 4.06 -3.56 -5.69
N ALA A 105 3.29 -3.48 -4.60
CA ALA A 105 3.84 -3.11 -3.30
C ALA A 105 4.90 -4.13 -2.83
N LEU A 106 4.63 -5.42 -2.97
CA LEU A 106 5.57 -6.48 -2.62
C LEU A 106 6.84 -6.44 -3.48
N ASP A 107 6.73 -6.13 -4.77
CA ASP A 107 7.85 -5.96 -5.70
C ASP A 107 8.71 -4.73 -5.35
N CYS A 108 8.10 -3.68 -4.79
CA CYS A 108 8.80 -2.52 -4.24
C CYS A 108 9.53 -2.80 -2.91
N GLY A 109 9.49 -4.04 -2.41
CA GLY A 109 10.24 -4.46 -1.22
C GLY A 109 9.60 -4.06 0.10
N VAL A 110 8.29 -3.81 0.16
CA VAL A 110 7.60 -3.59 1.42
C VAL A 110 7.64 -4.85 2.29
N SER A 111 7.65 -4.65 3.60
CA SER A 111 7.73 -5.73 4.58
C SER A 111 6.35 -6.30 4.92
N GLY A 112 5.29 -5.52 4.73
CA GLY A 112 3.94 -5.96 5.03
C GLY A 112 2.86 -5.23 4.23
N TYR A 113 1.66 -5.84 4.21
CA TYR A 113 0.46 -5.26 3.59
C TYR A 113 -0.77 -5.59 4.45
N ILE A 114 -1.44 -4.57 4.93
CA ILE A 114 -2.57 -4.67 5.85
C ILE A 114 -3.71 -3.79 5.35
N MET A 115 -4.93 -4.28 5.44
CA MET A 115 -6.12 -3.50 5.13
C MET A 115 -6.44 -2.54 6.29
N LYS A 116 -6.91 -1.32 5.99
CA LYS A 116 -7.29 -0.32 7.02
C LYS A 116 -8.45 -0.76 7.93
N ASN A 117 -9.23 -1.76 7.52
CA ASN A 117 -10.29 -2.37 8.32
C ASN A 117 -9.81 -3.56 9.18
N ALA A 118 -8.51 -3.83 9.21
CA ALA A 118 -7.95 -4.89 10.04
C ALA A 118 -8.13 -4.60 11.54
N THR A 119 -8.19 -5.66 12.34
CA THR A 119 -8.28 -5.53 13.80
C THR A 119 -6.98 -5.04 14.42
N ALA A 120 -7.05 -4.49 15.63
CA ALA A 120 -5.87 -4.06 16.38
C ALA A 120 -4.83 -5.19 16.53
N GLU A 121 -5.30 -6.40 16.82
CA GLU A 121 -4.44 -7.59 16.97
C GLU A 121 -3.67 -7.88 15.68
N THR A 122 -4.33 -7.79 14.52
CA THR A 122 -3.70 -8.00 13.20
C THR A 122 -2.61 -6.97 12.92
N ILE A 123 -2.82 -5.71 13.30
CA ILE A 123 -1.85 -4.64 13.11
C ILE A 123 -0.63 -4.86 14.00
N ILE A 124 -0.84 -5.19 15.27
CA ILE A 124 0.24 -5.45 16.22
C ILE A 124 1.03 -6.73 15.83
N GLU A 125 0.33 -7.78 15.38
CA GLU A 125 0.97 -8.98 14.83
C GLU A 125 1.83 -8.62 13.62
N GLY A 126 1.32 -7.80 12.70
CA GLY A 126 2.06 -7.32 11.53
C GLY A 126 3.32 -6.56 11.90
N ILE A 127 3.24 -5.64 12.87
CA ILE A 127 4.39 -4.88 13.36
C ILE A 127 5.45 -5.82 13.94
N LYS A 128 5.08 -6.77 14.81
CA LYS A 128 6.01 -7.75 15.40
C LYS A 128 6.68 -8.60 14.32
N THR A 129 5.90 -9.11 13.38
CA THR A 129 6.38 -10.00 12.31
C THR A 129 7.39 -9.29 11.40
N VAL A 130 7.14 -8.03 11.00
CA VAL A 130 8.08 -7.33 10.12
C VAL A 130 9.37 -6.94 10.84
N VAL A 131 9.32 -6.66 12.14
CA VAL A 131 10.51 -6.38 12.95
C VAL A 131 11.38 -7.62 13.11
N SER A 132 10.79 -8.83 13.21
CA SER A 132 11.56 -10.08 13.20
C SER A 132 12.22 -10.40 11.85
N GLY A 133 11.93 -9.63 10.82
CA GLY A 133 12.49 -9.77 9.47
C GLY A 133 11.62 -10.58 8.51
N GLU A 134 10.47 -11.06 8.97
CA GLU A 134 9.53 -11.80 8.14
C GLU A 134 8.58 -10.86 7.40
N LYS A 135 8.02 -11.32 6.28
CA LYS A 135 6.98 -10.58 5.56
C LYS A 135 5.60 -10.86 6.17
N PHE A 136 4.81 -9.81 6.36
CA PHE A 136 3.45 -9.92 6.87
C PHE A 136 2.40 -9.56 5.83
N LEU A 137 1.46 -10.47 5.61
CA LEU A 137 0.25 -10.22 4.83
C LEU A 137 -0.95 -10.64 5.70
N CYS A 138 -1.91 -9.76 5.89
CA CYS A 138 -3.13 -10.14 6.61
C CYS A 138 -3.88 -11.24 5.85
N ASN A 139 -4.73 -11.99 6.57
CA ASN A 139 -5.45 -13.13 5.99
C ASN A 139 -6.28 -12.79 4.76
N GLU A 140 -6.86 -11.60 4.72
CA GLU A 140 -7.63 -11.10 3.57
C GLU A 140 -6.72 -10.94 2.36
N THR A 141 -5.56 -10.29 2.51
CA THR A 141 -4.57 -10.12 1.46
C THR A 141 -4.04 -11.46 0.94
N LYS A 142 -3.74 -12.41 1.83
CA LYS A 142 -3.32 -13.78 1.44
C LYS A 142 -4.37 -14.48 0.59
N LYS A 143 -5.65 -14.43 1.02
CA LYS A 143 -6.77 -15.02 0.26
C LYS A 143 -6.94 -14.37 -1.12
N MET A 144 -6.74 -13.07 -1.23
CA MET A 144 -6.84 -12.36 -2.51
C MET A 144 -5.74 -12.79 -3.47
N LEU A 145 -4.49 -12.87 -3.01
CA LEU A 145 -3.37 -13.37 -3.82
C LEU A 145 -3.59 -14.81 -4.27
N GLN A 146 -4.01 -15.72 -3.39
CA GLN A 146 -4.29 -17.11 -3.72
C GLN A 146 -5.41 -17.29 -4.74
N ARG A 147 -6.45 -16.43 -4.68
CA ARG A 147 -7.54 -16.45 -5.69
C ARG A 147 -7.06 -16.00 -7.06
N CYS A 148 -6.03 -15.19 -7.14
CA CYS A 148 -5.51 -14.65 -8.41
C CYS A 148 -4.42 -15.50 -9.05
N ASP A 149 -3.73 -16.36 -8.33
CA ASP A 149 -2.86 -17.38 -8.96
C ASP A 149 -3.70 -18.37 -9.80
N ASN A 150 -5.02 -18.39 -9.58
CA ASN A 150 -5.98 -19.14 -10.36
C ASN A 150 -6.83 -18.31 -11.36
N ASN A 151 -6.72 -16.96 -11.38
CA ASN A 151 -7.53 -16.13 -12.29
C ASN A 151 -6.79 -14.86 -12.70
N ALA A 152 -6.63 -14.64 -13.99
CA ALA A 152 -6.25 -13.36 -14.59
C ALA A 152 -7.12 -12.21 -14.05
N VAL A 153 -6.58 -10.99 -13.99
CA VAL A 153 -7.33 -9.78 -13.58
C VAL A 153 -8.66 -9.73 -14.31
N LEU A 154 -9.76 -9.97 -13.59
CA LEU A 154 -11.11 -9.94 -14.19
C LEU A 154 -11.51 -8.49 -14.47
N LEU A 155 -11.25 -8.07 -15.70
CA LEU A 155 -11.78 -6.79 -16.20
C LEU A 155 -13.26 -6.98 -16.55
N SER A 156 -14.10 -6.02 -16.14
CA SER A 156 -15.47 -5.93 -16.62
C SER A 156 -15.49 -5.73 -18.14
N ARG A 157 -16.60 -6.03 -18.79
CA ARG A 157 -16.74 -5.83 -20.26
C ARG A 157 -16.37 -4.41 -20.70
N ARG A 158 -16.76 -3.39 -19.93
CA ARG A 158 -16.41 -1.98 -20.19
C ARG A 158 -14.93 -1.69 -20.01
N GLU A 159 -14.29 -2.26 -18.99
CA GLU A 159 -12.85 -2.12 -18.76
C GLU A 159 -12.06 -2.81 -19.89
N GLN A 160 -12.49 -3.99 -20.35
CA GLN A 160 -11.88 -4.67 -21.49
C GLN A 160 -11.99 -3.84 -22.77
N GLU A 161 -13.15 -3.25 -23.03
CA GLU A 161 -13.37 -2.39 -24.18
C GLU A 161 -12.48 -1.14 -24.12
N LEU A 162 -12.35 -0.51 -22.96
CA LEU A 162 -11.45 0.61 -22.73
C LEU A 162 -9.97 0.21 -22.98
N VAL A 163 -9.54 -0.94 -22.48
CA VAL A 163 -8.18 -1.48 -22.70
C VAL A 163 -7.94 -1.67 -24.20
N ARG A 164 -8.87 -2.29 -24.94
CA ARG A 164 -8.75 -2.49 -26.40
C ARG A 164 -8.56 -1.16 -27.15
N LEU A 165 -9.36 -0.14 -26.80
CA LEU A 165 -9.25 1.18 -27.42
C LEU A 165 -7.93 1.89 -27.07
N ILE A 166 -7.40 1.70 -25.88
CA ILE A 166 -6.09 2.24 -25.49
C ILE A 166 -4.96 1.54 -26.28
N ILE A 167 -5.02 0.23 -26.44
CA ILE A 167 -4.02 -0.57 -27.20
C ILE A 167 -4.00 -0.18 -28.67
N THR A 168 -5.15 0.14 -29.26
CA THR A 168 -5.21 0.63 -30.65
C THR A 168 -4.66 2.03 -30.82
N GLY A 169 -4.15 2.67 -29.77
CA GLY A 169 -3.51 3.98 -29.81
C GLY A 169 -4.49 5.16 -29.89
N LYS A 170 -5.77 4.92 -29.64
CA LYS A 170 -6.78 6.01 -29.66
C LYS A 170 -6.51 7.03 -28.55
N SER A 171 -6.66 8.29 -28.88
CA SER A 171 -6.64 9.40 -27.95
C SER A 171 -7.83 9.34 -26.97
N GLY A 172 -7.73 10.07 -25.87
CA GLY A 172 -8.83 10.14 -24.90
C GLY A 172 -10.15 10.64 -25.49
N GLN A 173 -10.09 11.56 -26.47
CA GLN A 173 -11.27 12.09 -27.16
C GLN A 173 -11.88 11.03 -28.08
N GLU A 174 -11.08 10.36 -28.88
CA GLU A 174 -11.57 9.28 -29.78
C GLU A 174 -12.17 8.09 -29.00
N ILE A 175 -11.65 7.81 -27.79
CA ILE A 175 -12.23 6.82 -26.90
C ILE A 175 -13.58 7.32 -26.36
N ALA A 176 -13.67 8.57 -25.95
CA ALA A 176 -14.91 9.18 -25.48
C ALA A 176 -16.02 9.10 -26.54
N ASP A 177 -15.68 9.46 -27.76
CA ASP A 177 -16.59 9.39 -28.92
C ASP A 177 -16.99 7.93 -29.23
N SER A 178 -16.03 6.99 -29.20
CA SER A 178 -16.29 5.56 -29.47
C SER A 178 -17.22 4.91 -28.44
N LEU A 179 -17.14 5.35 -27.16
CA LEU A 179 -17.94 4.81 -26.06
C LEU A 179 -19.19 5.65 -25.74
N CYS A 180 -19.44 6.71 -26.50
CA CYS A 180 -20.53 7.68 -26.25
C CYS A 180 -20.52 8.23 -24.81
N LEU A 181 -19.32 8.59 -24.31
CA LEU A 181 -19.10 9.11 -22.96
C LEU A 181 -18.40 10.49 -23.01
N GLY A 182 -18.52 11.24 -21.94
CA GLY A 182 -17.76 12.48 -21.81
C GLY A 182 -16.27 12.24 -21.60
N TYR A 183 -15.42 13.14 -22.10
CA TYR A 183 -13.95 13.06 -21.98
C TYR A 183 -13.48 12.94 -20.52
N GLU A 184 -14.05 13.71 -19.60
CA GLU A 184 -13.71 13.62 -18.17
C GLU A 184 -14.09 12.27 -17.55
N THR A 185 -15.16 11.64 -18.04
CA THR A 185 -15.55 10.28 -17.65
C THR A 185 -14.49 9.26 -18.08
N ILE A 186 -14.00 9.38 -19.32
CA ILE A 186 -12.94 8.51 -19.84
C ILE A 186 -11.64 8.71 -19.04
N LYS A 187 -11.28 9.95 -18.73
CA LYS A 187 -10.11 10.26 -17.90
C LYS A 187 -10.19 9.61 -16.52
N SER A 188 -11.35 9.68 -15.87
CA SER A 188 -11.61 9.02 -14.60
C SER A 188 -11.57 7.50 -14.73
N TYR A 189 -12.15 6.93 -15.79
CA TYR A 189 -12.11 5.50 -16.05
C TYR A 189 -10.68 4.99 -16.31
N ARG A 190 -9.87 5.73 -17.09
CA ARG A 190 -8.45 5.41 -17.31
C ARG A 190 -7.67 5.42 -16.00
N LYS A 191 -7.87 6.45 -15.17
CA LYS A 191 -7.22 6.53 -13.85
C LYS A 191 -7.57 5.32 -12.98
N ARG A 192 -8.86 4.99 -12.88
CA ARG A 192 -9.34 3.81 -12.11
C ARG A 192 -8.81 2.50 -12.68
N LEU A 193 -8.78 2.36 -14.02
CA LEU A 193 -8.26 1.18 -14.68
C LEU A 193 -6.74 1.01 -14.43
N MET A 194 -5.96 2.08 -14.60
CA MET A 194 -4.51 2.06 -14.30
C MET A 194 -4.26 1.72 -12.84
N PHE A 195 -5.04 2.30 -11.93
CA PHE A 195 -4.98 1.98 -10.52
C PHE A 195 -5.29 0.50 -10.25
N LYS A 196 -6.39 -0.03 -10.81
CA LYS A 196 -6.80 -1.43 -10.71
C LYS A 196 -5.76 -2.41 -11.26
N MET A 197 -5.08 -2.01 -12.34
CA MET A 197 -4.01 -2.78 -12.97
C MET A 197 -2.64 -2.60 -12.29
N GLY A 198 -2.53 -1.70 -11.30
CA GLY A 198 -1.29 -1.41 -10.59
C GLY A 198 -0.22 -0.77 -11.46
N VAL A 199 -0.60 -0.01 -12.51
CA VAL A 199 0.32 0.62 -13.47
C VAL A 199 0.25 2.15 -13.37
N SER A 200 1.39 2.80 -13.67
CA SER A 200 1.53 4.26 -13.55
C SER A 200 1.21 5.04 -14.83
N ASN A 201 1.28 4.38 -15.98
CA ASN A 201 1.10 5.03 -17.28
C ASN A 201 0.46 4.09 -18.32
N SER A 202 0.05 4.67 -19.46
CA SER A 202 -0.62 3.91 -20.51
C SER A 202 0.28 2.90 -21.21
N ALA A 203 1.60 3.12 -21.26
CA ALA A 203 2.53 2.18 -21.87
C ALA A 203 2.67 0.90 -21.02
N GLU A 204 2.77 1.06 -19.70
CA GLU A 204 2.73 -0.07 -18.76
C GLU A 204 1.39 -0.83 -18.82
N LEU A 205 0.27 -0.09 -18.97
CA LEU A 205 -1.05 -0.70 -19.13
C LEU A 205 -1.11 -1.60 -20.36
N VAL A 206 -0.63 -1.09 -21.50
CA VAL A 206 -0.59 -1.85 -22.78
C VAL A 206 0.28 -3.09 -22.63
N ARG A 207 1.50 -2.94 -22.08
CA ARG A 207 2.42 -4.05 -21.85
C ARG A 207 1.77 -5.14 -20.99
N MET A 208 1.21 -4.76 -19.83
CA MET A 208 0.59 -5.70 -18.90
C MET A 208 -0.65 -6.39 -19.51
N ALA A 209 -1.48 -5.65 -20.26
CA ALA A 209 -2.64 -6.23 -20.92
C ALA A 209 -2.27 -7.28 -21.98
N MET A 210 -1.15 -7.08 -22.69
CA MET A 210 -0.60 -8.06 -23.63
C MET A 210 -0.01 -9.28 -22.92
N GLU A 211 0.78 -9.07 -21.87
CA GLU A 211 1.41 -10.15 -21.10
C GLU A 211 0.36 -11.07 -20.44
N GLN A 212 -0.72 -10.51 -19.93
CA GLN A 212 -1.78 -11.25 -19.23
C GLN A 212 -2.88 -11.78 -20.17
N LYS A 213 -2.77 -11.57 -21.50
CA LYS A 213 -3.76 -11.98 -22.50
C LYS A 213 -5.19 -11.53 -22.14
N LEU A 214 -5.33 -10.27 -21.68
CA LEU A 214 -6.61 -9.73 -21.22
C LEU A 214 -7.58 -9.36 -22.36
N ILE A 215 -7.14 -9.52 -23.59
CA ILE A 215 -7.84 -9.22 -24.84
C ILE A 215 -7.53 -10.26 -25.88
#